data_0466e400f624c2bc6e5140fb86b49b0e
#
_entry.id   0466e400f624c2bc6e5140fb86b49b0e
#
_cell.length_a   1.000
_cell.length_b   1.000
_cell.length_c   1.000
_cell.angle_alpha   90.00
_cell.angle_beta   90.00
_cell.angle_gamma   90.00
#
_symmetry.space_group_name_H-M   'P 1'
#
loop_
_entity.id
_entity.type
_entity.pdbx_description
1 polymer ?
#
loop_
_entity_poly.entity_id
_entity_poly.type
_entity_poly.pdbx_seq_one_letter_code
_entity_poly.pdbx_strand_id
1 'polypeptide(L)'
;MNTKTDLIEYADSHCHLNYDGLSDRTEEILRRMKESNVNQALNVCTTLEESKSVLDLAKKHDFIHASVGVHPDYNEIQEPSVNDLITRGSHQKIVAIGETGLDYFRLKGDLEWQRTRFRTHIRAARELNKPLIIHTRNSPDDTIKILKEENAKEVGGVMHCFTESLEVAKKAIDMNFLISISGIVTFKKAEQVQHVAKNVDLKSLMIET
;
A
#
# COMPACT_ATOMS: atom_id res chain seq x y z
N MET A 1 -28.81 12.98 30.28
CA MET A 1 -28.10 13.39 29.05
C MET A 1 -27.12 12.29 28.70
N ASN A 2 -27.46 11.42 27.74
CA ASN A 2 -26.51 10.40 27.25
C ASN A 2 -25.57 11.12 26.28
N THR A 3 -24.38 11.46 26.73
CA THR A 3 -23.28 11.78 25.81
C THR A 3 -22.91 10.47 25.11
N LYS A 4 -23.41 10.26 23.89
CA LYS A 4 -22.73 9.35 22.95
C LYS A 4 -21.33 9.92 22.79
N THR A 5 -20.34 9.31 23.43
CA THR A 5 -18.95 9.47 22.99
C THR A 5 -18.95 8.93 21.57
N ASP A 6 -18.81 9.83 20.61
CA ASP A 6 -18.59 9.43 19.22
C ASP A 6 -17.30 8.60 19.22
N LEU A 7 -17.45 7.28 19.12
CA LEU A 7 -16.31 6.36 19.03
C LEU A 7 -15.59 6.68 17.73
N ILE A 8 -14.30 6.92 17.82
CA ILE A 8 -13.46 7.12 16.63
C ILE A 8 -13.49 5.84 15.82
N GLU A 9 -13.85 5.94 14.55
CA GLU A 9 -13.79 4.86 13.58
C GLU A 9 -12.42 4.87 12.88
N TYR A 10 -11.88 3.68 12.63
CA TYR A 10 -10.59 3.51 11.99
C TYR A 10 -10.73 2.79 10.64
N ALA A 11 -9.81 3.10 9.75
CA ALA A 11 -9.55 2.31 8.54
C ALA A 11 -8.13 1.78 8.60
N ASP A 12 -7.95 0.48 8.38
CA ASP A 12 -6.63 -0.11 8.16
C ASP A 12 -6.27 0.02 6.69
N SER A 13 -5.31 0.87 6.38
CA SER A 13 -4.97 1.19 5.01
C SER A 13 -4.10 0.16 4.31
N HIS A 14 -3.59 -0.86 5.04
CA HIS A 14 -2.75 -1.91 4.46
C HIS A 14 -2.69 -3.13 5.37
N CYS A 15 -3.31 -4.22 4.97
CA CYS A 15 -3.22 -5.51 5.64
C CYS A 15 -3.16 -6.67 4.63
N HIS A 16 -2.75 -7.86 5.08
CA HIS A 16 -2.59 -9.07 4.27
C HIS A 16 -3.39 -10.23 4.86
N LEU A 17 -4.72 -10.17 4.79
CA LEU A 17 -5.63 -11.17 5.38
C LEU A 17 -5.56 -12.55 4.70
N ASN A 18 -4.96 -12.62 3.51
CA ASN A 18 -4.78 -13.84 2.71
C ASN A 18 -3.47 -14.59 3.00
N TYR A 19 -2.59 -14.07 3.86
CA TYR A 19 -1.32 -14.72 4.18
C TYR A 19 -1.51 -15.94 5.06
N ASP A 20 -0.57 -16.88 4.95
CA ASP A 20 -0.52 -18.09 5.79
C ASP A 20 -0.55 -17.72 7.29
N GLY A 21 -1.37 -18.46 8.06
CA GLY A 21 -1.59 -18.21 9.47
C GLY A 21 -2.57 -17.08 9.78
N LEU A 22 -2.98 -16.27 8.79
CA LEU A 22 -4.06 -15.29 8.89
C LEU A 22 -5.31 -15.75 8.14
N SER A 23 -5.15 -16.33 6.96
CA SER A 23 -6.25 -16.80 6.11
C SER A 23 -7.19 -17.78 6.81
N ASP A 24 -6.65 -18.70 7.62
CA ASP A 24 -7.44 -19.67 8.40
C ASP A 24 -8.20 -19.05 9.58
N ARG A 25 -7.86 -17.83 9.94
CA ARG A 25 -8.42 -17.08 11.07
C ARG A 25 -9.16 -15.82 10.63
N THR A 26 -9.46 -15.70 9.35
CA THR A 26 -10.06 -14.49 8.77
C THR A 26 -11.31 -14.03 9.54
N GLU A 27 -12.28 -14.91 9.83
CA GLU A 27 -13.51 -14.53 10.54
C GLU A 27 -13.22 -14.02 11.97
N GLU A 28 -12.27 -14.62 12.67
CA GLU A 28 -11.84 -14.13 13.99
C GLU A 28 -11.23 -12.74 13.88
N ILE A 29 -10.34 -12.53 12.90
CA ILE A 29 -9.67 -11.25 12.67
C ILE A 29 -10.69 -10.17 12.35
N LEU A 30 -11.62 -10.43 11.43
CA LEU A 30 -12.65 -9.47 11.03
C LEU A 30 -13.58 -9.10 12.21
N ARG A 31 -13.92 -10.06 13.07
CA ARG A 31 -14.64 -9.79 14.31
C ARG A 31 -13.87 -8.86 15.24
N ARG A 32 -12.56 -9.13 15.46
CA ARG A 32 -11.68 -8.29 16.30
C ARG A 32 -11.49 -6.88 15.74
N MET A 33 -11.40 -6.75 14.41
CA MET A 33 -11.36 -5.44 13.75
C MET A 33 -12.58 -4.61 14.11
N LYS A 34 -13.79 -5.18 13.97
CA LYS A 34 -15.05 -4.51 14.34
C LYS A 34 -15.11 -4.16 15.82
N GLU A 35 -14.68 -5.05 16.72
CA GLU A 35 -14.60 -4.81 18.16
C GLU A 35 -13.65 -3.67 18.52
N SER A 36 -12.65 -3.42 17.66
CA SER A 36 -11.66 -2.34 17.78
C SER A 36 -12.05 -1.08 16.98
N ASN A 37 -13.30 -0.99 16.47
CA ASN A 37 -13.80 0.09 15.62
C ASN A 37 -13.04 0.26 14.29
N VAL A 38 -12.38 -0.78 13.80
CA VAL A 38 -11.81 -0.81 12.45
C VAL A 38 -12.92 -1.20 11.48
N ASN A 39 -13.53 -0.20 10.84
CA ASN A 39 -14.74 -0.35 10.04
C ASN A 39 -14.46 -0.39 8.52
N GLN A 40 -13.23 -0.20 8.11
CA GLN A 40 -12.75 -0.35 6.74
C GLN A 40 -11.35 -0.97 6.75
N ALA A 41 -11.06 -1.82 5.77
CA ALA A 41 -9.70 -2.34 5.58
C ALA A 41 -9.37 -2.56 4.10
N LEU A 42 -8.10 -2.36 3.76
CA LEU A 42 -7.56 -2.64 2.44
C LEU A 42 -6.70 -3.91 2.51
N ASN A 43 -7.23 -5.02 1.99
CA ASN A 43 -6.48 -6.26 1.82
C ASN A 43 -5.60 -6.16 0.58
N VAL A 44 -4.30 -6.12 0.78
CA VAL A 44 -3.33 -5.79 -0.24
C VAL A 44 -2.79 -7.03 -0.94
N CYS A 45 -2.74 -6.95 -2.27
CA CYS A 45 -2.24 -7.98 -3.16
C CYS A 45 -0.74 -7.80 -3.42
N THR A 46 0.03 -8.89 -3.40
CA THR A 46 1.48 -8.87 -3.64
C THR A 46 1.93 -9.70 -4.84
N THR A 47 1.03 -10.54 -5.41
CA THR A 47 1.28 -11.30 -6.65
C THR A 47 0.02 -11.36 -7.52
N LEU A 48 0.17 -11.59 -8.82
CA LEU A 48 -1.01 -11.76 -9.70
C LEU A 48 -1.78 -13.04 -9.39
N GLU A 49 -1.10 -14.07 -8.91
CA GLU A 49 -1.65 -15.38 -8.58
C GLU A 49 -2.67 -15.27 -7.43
N GLU A 50 -2.36 -14.46 -6.42
CA GLU A 50 -3.27 -14.27 -5.28
C GLU A 50 -4.38 -13.25 -5.54
N SER A 51 -4.31 -12.47 -6.61
CA SER A 51 -5.25 -11.38 -6.88
C SER A 51 -6.73 -11.82 -6.86
N LYS A 52 -6.99 -13.06 -7.28
CA LYS A 52 -8.34 -13.62 -7.23
C LYS A 52 -8.82 -13.84 -5.79
N SER A 53 -8.01 -14.43 -4.93
CA SER A 53 -8.36 -14.70 -3.51
C SER A 53 -8.53 -13.41 -2.73
N VAL A 54 -7.66 -12.42 -2.97
CA VAL A 54 -7.75 -11.07 -2.38
C VAL A 54 -9.07 -10.40 -2.77
N LEU A 55 -9.44 -10.43 -4.05
CA LEU A 55 -10.72 -9.89 -4.52
C LEU A 55 -11.93 -10.67 -3.99
N ASP A 56 -11.87 -12.00 -3.94
CA ASP A 56 -12.98 -12.83 -3.47
C ASP A 56 -13.27 -12.57 -1.98
N LEU A 57 -12.26 -12.31 -1.16
CA LEU A 57 -12.45 -11.89 0.23
C LEU A 57 -13.14 -10.52 0.30
N ALA A 58 -12.71 -9.55 -0.49
CA ALA A 58 -13.33 -8.22 -0.51
C ALA A 58 -14.79 -8.24 -0.99
N LYS A 59 -15.17 -9.18 -1.86
CA LYS A 59 -16.58 -9.38 -2.27
C LYS A 59 -17.47 -9.95 -1.17
N LYS A 60 -16.90 -10.73 -0.25
CA LYS A 60 -17.67 -11.35 0.84
C LYS A 60 -17.99 -10.37 1.98
N HIS A 61 -17.19 -9.30 2.12
CA HIS A 61 -17.29 -8.36 3.24
C HIS A 61 -17.31 -6.93 2.72
N ASP A 62 -18.39 -6.21 2.96
CA ASP A 62 -18.62 -4.87 2.41
C ASP A 62 -17.56 -3.86 2.87
N PHE A 63 -17.03 -4.01 4.07
CA PHE A 63 -16.02 -3.13 4.64
C PHE A 63 -14.55 -3.49 4.24
N ILE A 64 -14.37 -4.56 3.47
CA ILE A 64 -13.07 -4.94 2.92
C ILE A 64 -12.97 -4.48 1.48
N HIS A 65 -11.87 -3.81 1.17
CA HIS A 65 -11.44 -3.43 -0.16
C HIS A 65 -10.22 -4.25 -0.56
N ALA A 66 -9.84 -4.20 -1.82
CA ALA A 66 -8.70 -4.95 -2.33
C ALA A 66 -7.83 -4.07 -3.24
N SER A 67 -6.58 -4.49 -3.43
CA SER A 67 -5.69 -3.96 -4.46
C SER A 67 -5.31 -5.03 -5.47
N VAL A 68 -4.60 -4.65 -6.52
CA VAL A 68 -3.91 -5.56 -7.42
C VAL A 68 -2.53 -5.01 -7.75
N GLY A 69 -1.52 -5.86 -7.60
CA GLY A 69 -0.13 -5.48 -7.87
C GLY A 69 0.83 -6.64 -7.64
N VAL A 70 2.11 -6.36 -7.89
CA VAL A 70 3.21 -7.29 -7.69
C VAL A 70 4.32 -6.60 -6.92
N HIS A 71 4.58 -7.13 -5.72
CA HIS A 71 5.59 -6.63 -4.80
C HIS A 71 7.01 -6.75 -5.39
N PRO A 72 7.93 -5.82 -5.14
CA PRO A 72 9.27 -5.83 -5.69
C PRO A 72 10.15 -7.02 -5.28
N ASP A 73 9.86 -7.72 -4.18
CA ASP A 73 10.68 -8.86 -3.72
C ASP A 73 10.51 -10.13 -4.58
N TYR A 74 9.46 -10.23 -5.38
CA TYR A 74 9.21 -11.42 -6.19
C TYR A 74 9.96 -11.33 -7.53
N ASN A 75 10.99 -12.18 -7.71
CA ASN A 75 11.84 -12.22 -8.91
C ASN A 75 11.60 -13.45 -9.81
N GLU A 76 10.90 -14.47 -9.32
CA GLU A 76 10.63 -15.72 -10.04
C GLU A 76 9.13 -15.84 -10.37
N ILE A 77 8.57 -14.80 -10.96
CA ILE A 77 7.15 -14.75 -11.32
C ILE A 77 6.98 -14.27 -12.76
N GLN A 78 5.79 -14.47 -13.31
CA GLN A 78 5.42 -13.82 -14.55
C GLN A 78 5.27 -12.30 -14.35
N GLU A 79 6.06 -11.53 -15.10
CA GLU A 79 5.97 -10.07 -15.06
C GLU A 79 4.59 -9.60 -15.55
N PRO A 80 3.90 -8.72 -14.82
CA PRO A 80 2.61 -8.20 -15.24
C PRO A 80 2.76 -7.25 -16.43
N SER A 81 1.89 -7.38 -17.41
CA SER A 81 1.68 -6.32 -18.40
C SER A 81 0.73 -5.23 -17.84
N VAL A 82 0.72 -4.06 -18.47
CA VAL A 82 -0.25 -3.01 -18.16
C VAL A 82 -1.68 -3.53 -18.31
N ASN A 83 -1.95 -4.31 -19.36
CA ASN A 83 -3.28 -4.87 -19.61
C ASN A 83 -3.71 -5.92 -18.57
N ASP A 84 -2.78 -6.73 -18.04
CA ASP A 84 -3.09 -7.66 -16.94
C ASP A 84 -3.56 -6.92 -15.69
N LEU A 85 -2.87 -5.84 -15.34
CA LEU A 85 -3.23 -4.99 -14.20
C LEU A 85 -4.54 -4.25 -14.43
N ILE A 86 -4.80 -3.72 -15.63
CA ILE A 86 -6.06 -3.07 -15.98
C ILE A 86 -7.22 -4.05 -15.89
N THR A 87 -7.08 -5.24 -16.49
CA THR A 87 -8.14 -6.25 -16.49
C THR A 87 -8.53 -6.66 -15.07
N ARG A 88 -7.55 -6.93 -14.21
CA ARG A 88 -7.79 -7.29 -12.81
C ARG A 88 -8.22 -6.11 -11.96
N GLY A 89 -7.66 -4.92 -12.23
CA GLY A 89 -7.89 -3.69 -11.50
C GLY A 89 -9.23 -3.01 -11.79
N SER A 90 -9.97 -3.42 -12.82
CA SER A 90 -11.23 -2.77 -13.23
C SER A 90 -12.41 -3.02 -12.29
N HIS A 91 -12.34 -4.04 -11.43
CA HIS A 91 -13.42 -4.34 -10.50
C HIS A 91 -13.59 -3.22 -9.45
N GLN A 92 -14.86 -2.92 -9.05
CA GLN A 92 -15.17 -1.84 -8.10
C GLN A 92 -14.55 -2.03 -6.70
N LYS A 93 -14.36 -3.27 -6.25
CA LYS A 93 -13.72 -3.61 -4.96
C LYS A 93 -12.21 -3.46 -5.00
N ILE A 94 -11.60 -3.38 -6.18
CA ILE A 94 -10.17 -3.03 -6.34
C ILE A 94 -10.09 -1.51 -6.32
N VAL A 95 -9.57 -0.96 -5.23
CA VAL A 95 -9.54 0.49 -5.00
C VAL A 95 -8.16 1.12 -5.23
N ALA A 96 -7.12 0.31 -5.39
CA ALA A 96 -5.74 0.77 -5.61
C ALA A 96 -4.95 -0.20 -6.49
N ILE A 97 -3.88 0.29 -7.11
CA ILE A 97 -2.87 -0.50 -7.82
C ILE A 97 -1.63 -0.61 -6.94
N GLY A 98 -1.28 -1.81 -6.57
CA GLY A 98 -0.20 -2.15 -5.65
C GLY A 98 -0.55 -3.43 -4.85
N GLU A 99 0.39 -3.90 -4.07
CA GLU A 99 1.65 -3.28 -3.67
C GLU A 99 2.68 -3.35 -4.80
N THR A 100 3.42 -2.28 -5.02
CA THR A 100 4.46 -2.19 -6.03
C THR A 100 5.53 -1.19 -5.59
N GLY A 101 6.65 -1.12 -6.28
CA GLY A 101 7.72 -0.18 -5.96
C GLY A 101 9.10 -0.80 -6.09
N LEU A 102 10.01 -0.42 -5.18
CA LEU A 102 11.42 -0.85 -5.22
C LEU A 102 11.90 -1.32 -3.84
N ASP A 103 12.65 -2.44 -3.83
CA ASP A 103 13.37 -2.93 -2.65
C ASP A 103 14.82 -3.28 -3.02
N TYR A 104 15.77 -2.43 -2.59
CA TYR A 104 17.20 -2.63 -2.80
C TYR A 104 17.89 -3.20 -1.54
N PHE A 105 17.11 -3.54 -0.53
CA PHE A 105 17.65 -4.16 0.68
C PHE A 105 17.85 -5.67 0.53
N ARG A 106 16.82 -6.36 0.04
CA ARG A 106 16.82 -7.84 -0.06
C ARG A 106 17.51 -8.35 -1.31
N LEU A 107 17.36 -7.65 -2.43
CA LEU A 107 17.87 -8.07 -3.73
C LEU A 107 19.06 -7.21 -4.15
N LYS A 108 20.03 -7.83 -4.84
CA LYS A 108 21.28 -7.21 -5.29
C LYS A 108 21.49 -7.46 -6.78
N GLY A 109 22.36 -6.68 -7.39
CA GLY A 109 22.72 -6.79 -8.80
C GLY A 109 21.92 -5.84 -9.70
N ASP A 110 21.66 -6.24 -10.93
CA ASP A 110 20.84 -5.43 -11.84
C ASP A 110 19.35 -5.61 -11.52
N LEU A 111 18.75 -4.55 -11.00
CA LEU A 111 17.35 -4.50 -10.61
C LEU A 111 16.50 -3.69 -11.60
N GLU A 112 16.89 -3.61 -12.89
CA GLU A 112 16.11 -2.91 -13.91
C GLU A 112 14.71 -3.53 -14.10
N TRP A 113 14.56 -4.82 -13.86
CA TRP A 113 13.27 -5.48 -13.88
C TRP A 113 12.31 -4.93 -12.80
N GLN A 114 12.79 -4.59 -11.57
CA GLN A 114 11.96 -3.91 -10.55
C GLN A 114 11.52 -2.53 -11.03
N ARG A 115 12.44 -1.75 -11.59
CA ARG A 115 12.14 -0.40 -12.13
C ARG A 115 11.13 -0.48 -13.27
N THR A 116 11.27 -1.45 -14.16
CA THR A 116 10.33 -1.70 -15.27
C THR A 116 8.96 -2.11 -14.75
N ARG A 117 8.90 -3.05 -13.80
CA ARG A 117 7.66 -3.48 -13.14
C ARG A 117 6.96 -2.29 -12.48
N PHE A 118 7.70 -1.47 -11.74
CA PHE A 118 7.15 -0.29 -11.08
C PHE A 118 6.53 0.68 -12.08
N ARG A 119 7.20 0.99 -13.20
CA ARG A 119 6.64 1.80 -14.29
C ARG A 119 5.36 1.20 -14.87
N THR A 120 5.32 -0.11 -15.04
CA THR A 120 4.12 -0.82 -15.53
C THR A 120 2.92 -0.60 -14.62
N HIS A 121 3.10 -0.67 -13.30
CA HIS A 121 2.03 -0.42 -12.33
C HIS A 121 1.57 1.05 -12.34
N ILE A 122 2.49 2.00 -12.42
CA ILE A 122 2.12 3.43 -12.50
C ILE A 122 1.27 3.70 -13.75
N ARG A 123 1.64 3.13 -14.90
CA ARG A 123 0.87 3.28 -16.14
C ARG A 123 -0.53 2.68 -16.02
N ALA A 124 -0.65 1.49 -15.45
CA ALA A 124 -1.95 0.86 -15.20
C ALA A 124 -2.81 1.67 -14.22
N ALA A 125 -2.21 2.22 -13.15
CA ALA A 125 -2.90 3.05 -12.18
C ALA A 125 -3.48 4.32 -12.83
N ARG A 126 -2.71 4.96 -13.71
CA ARG A 126 -3.15 6.16 -14.44
C ARG A 126 -4.31 5.83 -15.40
N GLU A 127 -4.22 4.75 -16.17
CA GLU A 127 -5.31 4.30 -17.06
C GLU A 127 -6.61 3.99 -16.30
N LEU A 128 -6.50 3.41 -15.10
CA LEU A 128 -7.63 3.09 -14.25
C LEU A 128 -8.12 4.26 -13.39
N ASN A 129 -7.37 5.36 -13.35
CA ASN A 129 -7.57 6.47 -12.41
C ASN A 129 -7.70 5.99 -10.95
N LYS A 130 -6.77 5.11 -10.52
CA LYS A 130 -6.72 4.55 -9.16
C LYS A 130 -5.40 4.90 -8.49
N PRO A 131 -5.41 5.17 -7.15
CA PRO A 131 -4.21 5.48 -6.39
C PRO A 131 -3.24 4.30 -6.36
N LEU A 132 -1.97 4.60 -6.10
CA LEU A 132 -0.88 3.64 -5.96
C LEU A 132 -0.61 3.28 -4.49
N ILE A 133 -0.22 2.03 -4.23
CA ILE A 133 0.37 1.60 -2.95
C ILE A 133 1.85 1.33 -3.21
N ILE A 134 2.72 2.17 -2.65
CA ILE A 134 4.16 2.16 -2.94
C ILE A 134 4.95 1.58 -1.79
N HIS A 135 5.67 0.50 -2.09
CA HIS A 135 6.78 -0.02 -1.29
C HIS A 135 8.08 0.69 -1.67
N THR A 136 8.83 1.15 -0.67
CA THR A 136 10.18 1.68 -0.88
C THR A 136 11.09 1.24 0.25
N ARG A 137 12.22 0.60 -0.08
CA ARG A 137 13.22 0.18 0.90
C ARG A 137 14.63 0.29 0.34
N ASN A 138 15.45 1.16 0.93
CA ASN A 138 16.79 1.49 0.43
C ASN A 138 16.81 1.98 -1.03
N SER A 139 15.72 2.55 -1.52
CA SER A 139 15.53 2.95 -2.93
C SER A 139 14.87 4.32 -3.10
N PRO A 140 15.02 5.28 -2.15
CA PRO A 140 14.22 6.51 -2.16
C PRO A 140 14.44 7.36 -3.42
N ASP A 141 15.68 7.48 -3.91
CA ASP A 141 16.00 8.33 -5.06
C ASP A 141 15.38 7.80 -6.35
N ASP A 142 15.54 6.50 -6.64
CA ASP A 142 14.94 5.88 -7.81
C ASP A 142 13.41 5.85 -7.72
N THR A 143 12.85 5.62 -6.52
CA THR A 143 11.40 5.68 -6.29
C THR A 143 10.85 7.06 -6.65
N ILE A 144 11.40 8.13 -6.09
CA ILE A 144 10.97 9.51 -6.38
C ILE A 144 11.18 9.87 -7.85
N LYS A 145 12.31 9.44 -8.45
CA LYS A 145 12.61 9.66 -9.86
C LYS A 145 11.56 9.02 -10.77
N ILE A 146 11.25 7.74 -10.57
CA ILE A 146 10.30 7.00 -11.39
C ILE A 146 8.88 7.55 -11.24
N LEU A 147 8.45 7.89 -10.00
CA LEU A 147 7.16 8.53 -9.77
C LEU A 147 7.01 9.83 -10.59
N LYS A 148 8.07 10.63 -10.70
CA LYS A 148 8.08 11.86 -11.51
C LYS A 148 8.07 11.57 -13.01
N GLU A 149 8.93 10.67 -13.48
CA GLU A 149 9.06 10.32 -14.89
C GLU A 149 7.76 9.76 -15.48
N GLU A 150 7.04 8.94 -14.69
CA GLU A 150 5.77 8.31 -15.11
C GLU A 150 4.53 9.16 -14.74
N ASN A 151 4.70 10.41 -14.30
CA ASN A 151 3.60 11.31 -13.91
C ASN A 151 2.63 10.70 -12.87
N ALA A 152 3.14 9.96 -11.89
CA ALA A 152 2.34 9.32 -10.86
C ALA A 152 1.50 10.30 -10.03
N LYS A 153 1.87 11.59 -10.01
CA LYS A 153 1.10 12.68 -9.37
C LYS A 153 -0.35 12.77 -9.86
N GLU A 154 -0.65 12.33 -11.07
CA GLU A 154 -2.01 12.37 -11.63
C GLU A 154 -3.00 11.53 -10.82
N VAL A 155 -2.53 10.42 -10.26
CA VAL A 155 -3.35 9.51 -9.45
C VAL A 155 -2.99 9.53 -7.98
N GLY A 156 -1.75 9.91 -7.63
CA GLY A 156 -1.27 9.91 -6.26
C GLY A 156 -1.27 8.51 -5.63
N GLY A 157 -1.37 8.47 -4.30
CA GLY A 157 -1.41 7.20 -3.60
C GLY A 157 -0.87 7.27 -2.17
N VAL A 158 -0.25 6.18 -1.73
CA VAL A 158 0.35 6.07 -0.40
C VAL A 158 1.77 5.50 -0.48
N MET A 159 2.70 6.11 0.25
CA MET A 159 3.99 5.51 0.58
C MET A 159 3.75 4.64 1.82
N HIS A 160 3.55 3.34 1.61
CA HIS A 160 3.17 2.42 2.67
C HIS A 160 4.36 2.07 3.56
N CYS A 161 4.10 1.77 4.84
CA CYS A 161 5.10 1.38 5.85
C CYS A 161 6.38 2.22 5.78
N PHE A 162 6.19 3.54 5.73
CA PHE A 162 7.24 4.48 5.34
C PHE A 162 8.38 4.53 6.36
N THR A 163 9.60 4.27 5.89
CA THR A 163 10.82 4.25 6.71
C THR A 163 11.92 5.18 6.21
N GLU A 164 11.67 5.95 5.14
CA GLU A 164 12.65 6.85 4.54
C GLU A 164 12.70 8.21 5.27
N SER A 165 13.49 9.15 4.78
CA SER A 165 13.71 10.45 5.43
C SER A 165 12.52 11.41 5.29
N LEU A 166 12.47 12.45 6.15
CA LEU A 166 11.49 13.53 6.05
C LEU A 166 11.57 14.27 4.70
N GLU A 167 12.74 14.38 4.11
CA GLU A 167 12.92 15.00 2.80
C GLU A 167 12.22 14.18 1.70
N VAL A 168 12.35 12.84 1.73
CA VAL A 168 11.66 11.93 0.82
C VAL A 168 10.15 12.00 1.03
N ALA A 169 9.68 12.04 2.29
CA ALA A 169 8.26 12.20 2.62
C ALA A 169 7.69 13.47 1.99
N LYS A 170 8.38 14.62 2.12
CA LYS A 170 7.95 15.88 1.51
C LYS A 170 7.87 15.80 -0.01
N LYS A 171 8.89 15.21 -0.66
CA LYS A 171 8.88 15.00 -2.13
C LYS A 171 7.69 14.13 -2.59
N ALA A 172 7.32 13.10 -1.81
CA ALA A 172 6.16 12.26 -2.10
C ALA A 172 4.85 13.03 -1.92
N ILE A 173 4.71 13.81 -0.83
CA ILE A 173 3.53 14.64 -0.55
C ILE A 173 3.31 15.67 -1.67
N ASP A 174 4.37 16.30 -2.18
CA ASP A 174 4.29 17.24 -3.32
C ASP A 174 3.79 16.57 -4.62
N MET A 175 3.83 15.23 -4.66
CA MET A 175 3.30 14.41 -5.75
C MET A 175 1.94 13.75 -5.41
N ASN A 176 1.19 14.27 -4.45
CA ASN A 176 -0.11 13.76 -4.01
C ASN A 176 -0.06 12.37 -3.34
N PHE A 177 1.04 12.01 -2.68
CA PHE A 177 1.12 10.80 -1.88
C PHE A 177 0.93 11.10 -0.40
N LEU A 178 0.19 10.23 0.27
CA LEU A 178 0.14 10.19 1.73
C LEU A 178 1.29 9.33 2.28
N ILE A 179 1.64 9.53 3.53
CA ILE A 179 2.68 8.78 4.24
C ILE A 179 2.00 7.88 5.25
N SER A 180 2.12 6.56 5.08
CA SER A 180 1.53 5.60 6.00
C SER A 180 2.55 5.16 7.06
N ILE A 181 2.13 5.24 8.31
CA ILE A 181 2.94 4.92 9.49
C ILE A 181 2.43 3.61 10.09
N SER A 182 3.27 2.59 10.07
CA SER A 182 3.00 1.29 10.70
C SER A 182 3.46 1.24 12.16
N GLY A 183 3.21 0.13 12.83
CA GLY A 183 3.66 -0.13 14.20
C GLY A 183 5.16 0.05 14.46
N ILE A 184 5.99 0.13 13.42
CA ILE A 184 7.44 0.41 13.52
C ILE A 184 7.70 1.71 14.31
N VAL A 185 6.84 2.71 14.21
CA VAL A 185 6.97 4.00 14.92
C VAL A 185 7.07 3.83 16.43
N THR A 186 6.55 2.75 16.99
CA THR A 186 6.57 2.46 18.43
C THR A 186 7.92 1.89 18.92
N PHE A 187 8.80 1.48 18.03
CA PHE A 187 10.09 0.92 18.40
C PHE A 187 11.05 2.01 18.88
N LYS A 188 11.75 1.75 20.01
CA LYS A 188 12.66 2.73 20.62
C LYS A 188 13.74 3.26 19.68
N LYS A 189 14.19 2.46 18.70
CA LYS A 189 15.24 2.80 17.74
C LYS A 189 14.72 3.32 16.39
N ALA A 190 13.41 3.51 16.24
CA ALA A 190 12.81 3.99 15.01
C ALA A 190 12.83 5.54 14.90
N GLU A 191 13.96 6.16 15.25
CA GLU A 191 14.09 7.62 15.35
C GLU A 191 13.71 8.35 14.05
N GLN A 192 14.08 7.79 12.90
CA GLN A 192 13.75 8.37 11.59
C GLN A 192 12.24 8.38 11.35
N VAL A 193 11.55 7.25 11.58
CA VAL A 193 10.10 7.14 11.41
C VAL A 193 9.37 8.06 12.37
N GLN A 194 9.83 8.12 13.64
CA GLN A 194 9.29 9.03 14.65
C GLN A 194 9.49 10.49 14.28
N HIS A 195 10.65 10.83 13.68
CA HIS A 195 10.92 12.18 13.19
C HIS A 195 9.97 12.55 12.04
N VAL A 196 9.72 11.65 11.10
CA VAL A 196 8.75 11.85 10.01
C VAL A 196 7.36 12.05 10.58
N ALA A 197 6.88 11.15 11.46
CA ALA A 197 5.55 11.23 12.05
C ALA A 197 5.30 12.54 12.83
N LYS A 198 6.35 13.12 13.46
CA LYS A 198 6.26 14.39 14.19
C LYS A 198 6.25 15.63 13.30
N ASN A 199 6.81 15.55 12.09
CA ASN A 199 7.07 16.72 11.25
C ASN A 199 6.28 16.75 9.94
N VAL A 200 5.49 15.72 9.65
CA VAL A 200 4.53 15.70 8.54
C VAL A 200 3.16 16.16 9.07
N ASP A 201 2.47 16.97 8.29
CA ASP A 201 1.11 17.42 8.61
C ASP A 201 0.17 16.22 8.74
N LEU A 202 -0.66 16.19 9.77
CA LEU A 202 -1.59 15.09 10.06
C LEU A 202 -2.49 14.73 8.86
N LYS A 203 -2.89 15.73 8.05
CA LYS A 203 -3.69 15.52 6.84
C LYS A 203 -2.97 14.69 5.75
N SER A 204 -1.64 14.56 5.84
CA SER A 204 -0.80 13.80 4.92
C SER A 204 -0.33 12.47 5.53
N LEU A 205 -0.84 12.11 6.72
CA LEU A 205 -0.50 10.85 7.38
C LEU A 205 -1.66 9.85 7.30
N MET A 206 -1.30 8.57 7.25
CA MET A 206 -2.20 7.42 7.41
C MET A 206 -1.61 6.47 8.44
N ILE A 207 -2.40 5.52 8.91
CA ILE A 207 -1.97 4.40 9.76
C ILE A 207 -2.31 3.08 9.09
N GLU A 208 -1.54 2.06 9.42
CA GLU A 208 -1.71 0.68 8.92
C GLU A 208 -1.18 -0.34 9.91
N THR A 209 -1.50 -1.62 9.70
CA THR A 209 -0.97 -2.75 10.49
C THR A 209 0.16 -3.51 9.82
#